data_2ff4f5cd0550638766fac2b33cbc5449
#
_entry.id   2ff4f5cd0550638766fac2b33cbc5449
#
_cell.length_a   1.000
_cell.length_b   1.000
_cell.length_c   1.000
_cell.angle_alpha   90.00
_cell.angle_beta   90.00
_cell.angle_gamma   90.00
#
_symmetry.space_group_name_H-M   'P 1'
#
loop_
_entity.id
_entity.type
_entity.pdbx_description
1 polymer ?
#
loop_
_entity_poly.entity_id
_entity_poly.type
_entity_poly.pdbx_seq_one_letter_code
_entity_poly.pdbx_strand_id
1 'polypeptide(L)'
;MKLIHKYQMNGFNIVMDVNGGAVHLVDDISYRILDFYEEKTLTKIIELLANEYEKDKVIDAYNELKELENEGLLFSIDEYKDHPSFVNRQPVVKALCLNVAHDCNLKCKYCFAKQGDFGGRAELMPLDIGKKAIDFLIERSGNRRNLEVDFFGGEPLMNWEVVKELVKYGREKEKPAGKNIRFTITTNGVLLDDEKINFINENMHNAVLSLDGRKDVHDGMRPTVNDKGSYDIVVPKFRKLVSQRPKDKYYYVRGTFTRDNLDFSKDVNHFYDLGFELTSIEPVVDDESNPFALRDSDLPMIFKEYEDYAIELAERQLKGEKNKFFHFTIDLNQGPCVIKRITGCGAGNEYVSITPNGDIYPCHQFVGKDEYILGNLNDEEIEIPEEIKSMFREAHVYNKEACQKCWNKFYCSGGCHANAINFNGDIKQPYDLGCQMQKKRTECAIMIQAKLMTQGQ
;
A
#
# COMPACT_ATOMS: atom_id res chain seq x y z
N MET A 1 12.86 14.09 -18.62
CA MET A 1 13.99 13.14 -18.50
C MET A 1 13.50 11.81 -19.02
N LYS A 2 14.16 11.25 -20.01
CA LYS A 2 13.91 9.89 -20.48
C LYS A 2 14.49 8.94 -19.44
N LEU A 3 13.71 8.01 -18.92
CA LEU A 3 14.14 7.10 -17.85
C LEU A 3 13.74 5.67 -18.20
N ILE A 4 14.71 4.78 -18.17
CA ILE A 4 14.48 3.34 -18.17
C ILE A 4 15.00 2.72 -16.87
N HIS A 5 14.45 1.58 -16.50
CA HIS A 5 15.00 0.71 -15.46
C HIS A 5 15.22 -0.67 -16.03
N LYS A 6 16.45 -1.18 -15.96
CA LYS A 6 16.77 -2.53 -16.41
C LYS A 6 17.38 -3.35 -15.27
N TYR A 7 16.99 -4.60 -15.17
CA TYR A 7 17.50 -5.54 -14.18
C TYR A 7 17.35 -6.98 -14.67
N GLN A 8 18.07 -7.89 -14.03
CA GLN A 8 18.00 -9.31 -14.29
C GLN A 8 17.42 -10.03 -13.06
N MET A 9 16.42 -10.89 -13.26
CA MET A 9 15.83 -11.68 -12.20
C MET A 9 15.25 -12.97 -12.77
N ASN A 10 15.54 -14.09 -12.11
CA ASN A 10 15.03 -15.42 -12.45
C ASN A 10 15.22 -15.78 -13.95
N GLY A 11 16.37 -15.42 -14.54
CA GLY A 11 16.71 -15.70 -15.93
C GLY A 11 16.07 -14.77 -16.97
N PHE A 12 15.35 -13.74 -16.56
CA PHE A 12 14.80 -12.71 -17.43
C PHE A 12 15.66 -11.45 -17.43
N ASN A 13 15.90 -10.89 -18.60
CA ASN A 13 16.37 -9.52 -18.79
C ASN A 13 15.14 -8.62 -18.92
N ILE A 14 14.87 -7.82 -17.92
CA ILE A 14 13.66 -6.98 -17.85
C ILE A 14 14.05 -5.52 -18.04
N VAL A 15 13.36 -4.82 -18.92
CA VAL A 15 13.52 -3.39 -19.17
C VAL A 15 12.17 -2.72 -19.05
N MET A 16 12.09 -1.69 -18.22
CA MET A 16 10.89 -0.90 -18.01
C MET A 16 11.11 0.53 -18.49
N ASP A 17 10.24 1.02 -19.36
CA ASP A 17 10.12 2.45 -19.64
C ASP A 17 9.36 3.14 -18.52
N VAL A 18 10.01 4.05 -17.82
CA VAL A 18 9.49 4.60 -16.56
C VAL A 18 8.28 5.53 -16.78
N ASN A 19 8.29 6.30 -17.86
CA ASN A 19 7.25 7.31 -18.08
C ASN A 19 6.02 6.72 -18.79
N GLY A 20 6.22 5.87 -19.79
CA GLY A 20 5.14 5.17 -20.49
C GLY A 20 4.60 3.97 -19.72
N GLY A 21 5.43 3.35 -18.89
CA GLY A 21 5.10 2.15 -18.11
C GLY A 21 5.18 0.84 -18.91
N ALA A 22 5.72 0.87 -20.13
CA ALA A 22 5.95 -0.33 -20.92
C ALA A 22 7.03 -1.21 -20.29
N VAL A 23 6.84 -2.52 -20.31
CA VAL A 23 7.80 -3.52 -19.80
C VAL A 23 8.15 -4.48 -20.91
N HIS A 24 9.45 -4.65 -21.15
CA HIS A 24 10.00 -5.51 -22.20
C HIS A 24 10.85 -6.62 -21.61
N LEU A 25 10.72 -7.82 -22.15
CA LEU A 25 11.68 -8.89 -21.99
C LEU A 25 12.61 -8.85 -23.19
N VAL A 26 13.89 -8.66 -22.95
CA VAL A 26 14.88 -8.50 -24.02
C VAL A 26 15.94 -9.59 -23.96
N ASP A 27 16.59 -9.84 -25.09
CA ASP A 27 17.74 -10.74 -25.14
C ASP A 27 19.02 -10.12 -24.51
N ASP A 28 20.06 -10.91 -24.40
CA ASP A 28 21.31 -10.46 -23.78
C ASP A 28 21.98 -9.33 -24.58
N ILE A 29 21.84 -9.35 -25.91
CA ILE A 29 22.46 -8.33 -26.79
C ILE A 29 21.77 -7.00 -26.58
N SER A 30 20.46 -6.96 -26.66
CA SER A 30 19.63 -5.77 -26.41
C SER A 30 19.86 -5.21 -25.00
N TYR A 31 19.93 -6.09 -23.99
CA TYR A 31 20.22 -5.71 -22.61
C TYR A 31 21.60 -5.05 -22.47
N ARG A 32 22.62 -5.56 -23.17
CA ARG A 32 23.99 -4.98 -23.18
C ARG A 32 24.05 -3.66 -23.96
N ILE A 33 23.36 -3.57 -25.11
CA ILE A 33 23.30 -2.32 -25.91
C ILE A 33 22.75 -1.18 -25.07
N LEU A 34 21.75 -1.41 -24.22
CA LEU A 34 21.14 -0.40 -23.36
C LEU A 34 22.12 0.23 -22.36
N ASP A 35 23.28 -0.37 -22.05
CA ASP A 35 24.33 0.26 -21.24
C ASP A 35 24.96 1.46 -21.94
N PHE A 36 24.85 1.53 -23.26
CA PHE A 36 25.54 2.50 -24.10
C PHE A 36 24.60 3.34 -24.99
N TYR A 37 23.32 2.94 -25.07
CA TYR A 37 22.38 3.39 -26.08
C TYR A 37 22.19 4.91 -26.13
N GLU A 38 22.06 5.59 -24.98
CA GLU A 38 21.85 7.04 -24.92
C GLU A 38 23.14 7.84 -25.12
N GLU A 39 24.31 7.25 -24.82
CA GLU A 39 25.58 7.98 -24.77
C GLU A 39 26.47 7.77 -25.99
N LYS A 40 26.28 6.68 -26.73
CA LYS A 40 27.20 6.25 -27.80
C LYS A 40 26.48 6.10 -29.13
N THR A 41 27.21 6.32 -30.19
CA THR A 41 26.74 6.00 -31.56
C THR A 41 26.73 4.49 -31.80
N LEU A 42 25.89 4.02 -32.71
CA LEU A 42 25.85 2.59 -33.13
C LEU A 42 27.24 2.05 -33.47
N THR A 43 28.02 2.81 -34.23
CA THR A 43 29.42 2.42 -34.58
C THR A 43 30.25 2.13 -33.35
N LYS A 44 30.15 3.00 -32.32
CA LYS A 44 30.89 2.81 -31.07
C LYS A 44 30.38 1.65 -30.23
N ILE A 45 29.06 1.40 -30.22
CA ILE A 45 28.47 0.24 -29.57
C ILE A 45 28.96 -1.07 -30.23
N ILE A 46 29.00 -1.11 -31.55
CA ILE A 46 29.56 -2.27 -32.29
C ILE A 46 31.01 -2.53 -31.91
N GLU A 47 31.83 -1.49 -31.80
CA GLU A 47 33.25 -1.64 -31.40
C GLU A 47 33.35 -2.16 -29.94
N LEU A 48 32.53 -1.66 -29.02
CA LEU A 48 32.54 -2.07 -27.62
C LEU A 48 32.09 -3.53 -27.42
N LEU A 49 31.17 -3.99 -28.22
CA LEU A 49 30.58 -5.33 -28.13
C LEU A 49 31.21 -6.35 -29.08
N ALA A 50 32.22 -5.97 -29.90
CA ALA A 50 32.84 -6.80 -30.93
C ALA A 50 33.46 -8.12 -30.41
N ASN A 51 33.85 -8.18 -29.15
CA ASN A 51 34.39 -9.39 -28.52
C ASN A 51 33.30 -10.32 -27.95
N GLU A 52 32.08 -9.84 -27.82
CA GLU A 52 30.97 -10.56 -27.21
C GLU A 52 29.96 -11.03 -28.27
N TYR A 53 29.73 -10.21 -29.31
CA TYR A 53 28.68 -10.44 -30.31
C TYR A 53 29.11 -10.12 -31.74
N GLU A 54 28.50 -10.82 -32.72
CA GLU A 54 28.65 -10.55 -34.13
C GLU A 54 28.03 -9.19 -34.48
N LYS A 55 28.72 -8.45 -35.36
CA LYS A 55 28.32 -7.10 -35.78
C LYS A 55 26.87 -7.00 -36.25
N ASP A 56 26.43 -7.93 -37.07
CA ASP A 56 25.08 -7.90 -37.67
C ASP A 56 24.01 -8.11 -36.61
N LYS A 57 24.24 -8.97 -35.63
CA LYS A 57 23.33 -9.16 -34.49
C LYS A 57 23.21 -7.91 -33.61
N VAL A 58 24.32 -7.17 -33.39
CA VAL A 58 24.30 -5.89 -32.69
C VAL A 58 23.47 -4.84 -33.43
N ILE A 59 23.60 -4.82 -34.79
CA ILE A 59 22.83 -3.89 -35.63
C ILE A 59 21.34 -4.23 -35.56
N ASP A 60 20.96 -5.50 -35.69
CA ASP A 60 19.57 -5.92 -35.64
C ASP A 60 18.93 -5.57 -34.27
N ALA A 61 19.56 -5.95 -33.16
CA ALA A 61 19.08 -5.64 -31.84
C ALA A 61 18.99 -4.11 -31.55
N TYR A 62 19.96 -3.33 -32.04
CA TYR A 62 19.90 -1.88 -31.97
C TYR A 62 18.72 -1.28 -32.72
N ASN A 63 18.42 -1.82 -33.94
CA ASN A 63 17.29 -1.37 -34.73
C ASN A 63 15.94 -1.69 -34.04
N GLU A 64 15.81 -2.87 -33.44
CA GLU A 64 14.62 -3.23 -32.66
C GLU A 64 14.40 -2.26 -31.46
N LEU A 65 15.46 -1.95 -30.72
CA LEU A 65 15.38 -0.94 -29.65
C LEU A 65 15.00 0.44 -30.20
N LYS A 66 15.48 0.79 -31.42
CA LYS A 66 15.15 2.06 -32.06
C LYS A 66 13.70 2.12 -32.53
N GLU A 67 13.12 0.99 -32.94
CA GLU A 67 11.69 0.88 -33.25
C GLU A 67 10.85 1.12 -31.97
N LEU A 68 11.18 0.47 -30.87
CA LEU A 68 10.50 0.71 -29.57
C LEU A 68 10.60 2.19 -29.13
N GLU A 69 11.76 2.84 -29.32
CA GLU A 69 11.89 4.28 -29.04
C GLU A 69 10.98 5.12 -29.94
N ASN A 70 10.95 4.83 -31.25
CA ASN A 70 10.12 5.57 -32.21
C ASN A 70 8.62 5.39 -31.96
N GLU A 71 8.20 4.26 -31.42
CA GLU A 71 6.82 3.96 -31.01
C GLU A 71 6.46 4.56 -29.63
N GLY A 72 7.43 5.17 -28.93
CA GLY A 72 7.23 5.73 -27.60
C GLY A 72 7.09 4.68 -26.49
N LEU A 73 7.53 3.44 -26.75
CA LEU A 73 7.51 2.33 -25.80
C LEU A 73 8.83 2.18 -25.04
N LEU A 74 9.87 2.94 -25.44
CA LEU A 74 11.17 3.00 -24.78
C LEU A 74 11.66 4.45 -24.79
N PHE A 75 12.26 4.91 -23.69
CA PHE A 75 12.72 6.29 -23.53
C PHE A 75 11.61 7.34 -23.76
N SER A 76 10.40 7.06 -23.33
CA SER A 76 9.24 7.92 -23.49
C SER A 76 9.36 9.24 -22.70
N ILE A 77 8.54 10.21 -23.08
CA ILE A 77 8.48 11.53 -22.42
C ILE A 77 7.44 11.46 -21.29
N ASP A 78 7.73 12.14 -20.18
CA ASP A 78 6.76 12.30 -19.09
C ASP A 78 5.70 13.35 -19.48
N GLU A 79 4.53 12.86 -19.88
CA GLU A 79 3.39 13.72 -20.29
C GLU A 79 2.50 14.14 -19.11
N TYR A 80 2.71 13.58 -17.91
CA TYR A 80 1.80 13.77 -16.78
C TYR A 80 2.14 14.98 -15.93
N LYS A 81 3.39 15.45 -15.94
CA LYS A 81 3.85 16.53 -15.07
C LYS A 81 3.03 17.82 -15.22
N ASP A 82 2.74 18.20 -16.44
CA ASP A 82 2.02 19.43 -16.76
C ASP A 82 0.59 19.17 -17.29
N HIS A 83 0.09 17.93 -17.10
CA HIS A 83 -1.22 17.55 -17.60
C HIS A 83 -2.34 18.31 -16.87
N PRO A 84 -3.32 18.94 -17.57
CA PRO A 84 -4.37 19.75 -16.96
C PRO A 84 -5.19 19.03 -15.88
N SER A 85 -5.43 17.73 -16.05
CA SER A 85 -6.15 16.92 -15.04
C SER A 85 -5.39 16.78 -13.72
N PHE A 86 -4.09 17.00 -13.71
CA PHE A 86 -3.28 17.04 -12.49
C PHE A 86 -3.14 18.47 -11.97
N VAL A 87 -2.69 19.39 -12.79
CA VAL A 87 -2.39 20.79 -12.41
C VAL A 87 -3.62 21.53 -11.89
N ASN A 88 -4.79 21.35 -12.55
CA ASN A 88 -6.03 22.04 -12.19
C ASN A 88 -6.91 21.26 -11.21
N ARG A 89 -6.40 20.19 -10.62
CA ARG A 89 -7.19 19.31 -9.78
C ARG A 89 -7.56 19.94 -8.45
N GLN A 90 -8.85 19.86 -8.13
CA GLN A 90 -9.36 20.13 -6.79
C GLN A 90 -9.68 18.79 -6.11
N PRO A 91 -8.85 18.34 -5.16
CA PRO A 91 -9.11 17.09 -4.46
C PRO A 91 -10.35 17.23 -3.56
N VAL A 92 -11.13 16.15 -3.46
CA VAL A 92 -12.28 16.05 -2.57
C VAL A 92 -12.07 14.88 -1.61
N VAL A 93 -12.61 14.99 -0.40
CA VAL A 93 -12.53 13.88 0.58
C VAL A 93 -13.34 12.70 0.05
N LYS A 94 -12.72 11.54 -0.09
CA LYS A 94 -13.34 10.32 -0.61
C LYS A 94 -13.31 9.14 0.36
N ALA A 95 -12.47 9.24 1.39
CA ALA A 95 -12.28 8.16 2.34
C ALA A 95 -12.02 8.70 3.75
N LEU A 96 -12.62 8.03 4.74
CA LEU A 96 -12.41 8.28 6.15
C LEU A 96 -11.81 7.05 6.83
N CYS A 97 -10.84 7.28 7.72
CA CYS A 97 -10.48 6.35 8.76
C CYS A 97 -11.15 6.82 10.07
N LEU A 98 -12.14 6.08 10.54
CA LEU A 98 -12.81 6.38 11.80
C LEU A 98 -12.14 5.60 12.92
N ASN A 99 -11.41 6.29 13.80
CA ASN A 99 -10.88 5.70 15.01
C ASN A 99 -12.03 5.59 16.01
N VAL A 100 -12.86 4.57 15.87
CA VAL A 100 -14.05 4.40 16.71
C VAL A 100 -13.71 4.01 18.14
N ALA A 101 -12.48 3.56 18.39
CA ALA A 101 -11.97 3.21 19.73
C ALA A 101 -10.51 3.64 19.86
N HIS A 102 -10.22 4.52 20.79
CA HIS A 102 -8.89 4.79 21.32
C HIS A 102 -8.61 3.89 22.53
N ASP A 103 -8.81 2.59 22.33
CA ASP A 103 -8.57 1.53 23.30
C ASP A 103 -8.37 0.19 22.56
N CYS A 104 -7.61 -0.74 23.14
CA CYS A 104 -7.31 -2.03 22.54
C CYS A 104 -7.19 -3.14 23.58
N ASN A 105 -7.66 -4.32 23.23
CA ASN A 105 -7.57 -5.53 24.05
C ASN A 105 -6.31 -6.37 23.79
N LEU A 106 -5.37 -5.87 22.94
CA LEU A 106 -4.03 -6.42 22.72
C LEU A 106 -2.94 -5.39 23.06
N LYS A 107 -1.73 -5.89 23.32
CA LYS A 107 -0.51 -5.09 23.58
C LYS A 107 0.57 -5.37 22.54
N CYS A 108 0.28 -5.12 21.25
CA CYS A 108 1.23 -5.37 20.18
C CYS A 108 2.53 -4.58 20.38
N LYS A 109 3.69 -5.23 20.29
CA LYS A 109 5.00 -4.63 20.63
C LYS A 109 5.45 -3.56 19.63
N TYR A 110 4.97 -3.60 18.39
CA TYR A 110 5.27 -2.64 17.33
C TYR A 110 4.11 -1.64 17.09
N CYS A 111 3.17 -1.49 18.04
CA CYS A 111 1.95 -0.72 17.80
C CYS A 111 2.24 0.77 17.69
N PHE A 112 2.10 1.34 16.50
CA PHE A 112 2.24 2.79 16.27
C PHE A 112 1.19 3.62 17.00
N ALA A 113 0.01 3.02 17.29
CA ALA A 113 -1.09 3.64 18.04
C ALA A 113 -0.91 3.52 19.57
N LYS A 114 0.29 3.19 20.07
CA LYS A 114 0.61 3.06 21.50
C LYS A 114 -0.43 2.24 22.27
N GLN A 115 -0.73 1.04 21.75
CA GLN A 115 -1.75 0.11 22.28
C GLN A 115 -3.19 0.61 22.13
N GLY A 116 -3.43 1.55 21.23
CA GLY A 116 -4.75 2.01 20.82
C GLY A 116 -5.14 3.41 21.28
N ASP A 117 -4.49 3.96 22.30
CA ASP A 117 -4.81 5.29 22.86
C ASP A 117 -4.11 6.45 22.10
N PHE A 118 -3.22 6.14 21.15
CA PHE A 118 -2.42 7.11 20.38
C PHE A 118 -1.61 8.09 21.26
N GLY A 119 -1.33 7.71 22.51
CA GLY A 119 -0.65 8.53 23.50
C GLY A 119 -1.54 9.54 24.22
N GLY A 120 -2.85 9.42 24.03
CA GLY A 120 -3.88 10.23 24.66
C GLY A 120 -4.61 9.49 25.79
N ARG A 121 -5.92 9.53 25.76
CA ARG A 121 -6.80 8.83 26.71
C ARG A 121 -7.51 7.68 26.01
N ALA A 122 -7.71 6.58 26.74
CA ALA A 122 -8.61 5.52 26.30
C ALA A 122 -10.05 6.05 26.26
N GLU A 123 -10.65 6.06 25.07
CA GLU A 123 -12.01 6.54 24.85
C GLU A 123 -12.66 5.84 23.66
N LEU A 124 -13.98 5.81 23.66
CA LEU A 124 -14.79 5.29 22.56
C LEU A 124 -15.51 6.44 21.87
N MET A 125 -15.56 6.39 20.52
CA MET A 125 -16.25 7.39 19.72
C MET A 125 -17.75 7.43 20.06
N PRO A 126 -18.31 8.57 20.46
CA PRO A 126 -19.74 8.75 20.60
C PRO A 126 -20.46 8.62 19.24
N LEU A 127 -21.68 8.11 19.24
CA LEU A 127 -22.45 7.89 18.01
C LEU A 127 -22.69 9.19 17.21
N ASP A 128 -22.90 10.31 17.89
CA ASP A 128 -23.12 11.61 17.25
C ASP A 128 -21.89 12.10 16.50
N ILE A 129 -20.68 11.90 17.04
CA ILE A 129 -19.41 12.22 16.35
C ILE A 129 -19.27 11.35 15.09
N GLY A 130 -19.53 10.04 15.19
CA GLY A 130 -19.48 9.15 14.03
C GLY A 130 -20.50 9.53 12.93
N LYS A 131 -21.71 9.99 13.31
CA LYS A 131 -22.71 10.49 12.36
C LYS A 131 -22.24 11.78 11.68
N LYS A 132 -21.71 12.74 12.46
CA LYS A 132 -21.10 13.97 11.90
C LYS A 132 -19.97 13.64 10.92
N ALA A 133 -19.16 12.60 11.18
CA ALA A 133 -18.11 12.17 10.29
C ALA A 133 -18.65 11.66 8.94
N ILE A 134 -19.73 10.88 8.94
CA ILE A 134 -20.39 10.42 7.71
C ILE A 134 -21.00 11.60 6.94
N ASP A 135 -21.67 12.53 7.62
CA ASP A 135 -22.21 13.73 7.01
C ASP A 135 -21.10 14.61 6.40
N PHE A 136 -19.99 14.81 7.13
CA PHE A 136 -18.79 15.49 6.62
C PHE A 136 -18.24 14.83 5.35
N LEU A 137 -18.12 13.49 5.32
CA LEU A 137 -17.65 12.78 4.13
C LEU A 137 -18.56 13.04 2.92
N ILE A 138 -19.87 12.93 3.11
CA ILE A 138 -20.84 13.15 2.05
C ILE A 138 -20.74 14.59 1.52
N GLU A 139 -20.71 15.58 2.40
CA GLU A 139 -20.62 16.99 2.06
C GLU A 139 -19.31 17.30 1.31
N ARG A 140 -18.17 16.87 1.84
CA ARG A 140 -16.83 17.17 1.30
C ARG A 140 -16.44 16.32 0.09
N SER A 141 -17.26 15.35 -0.32
CA SER A 141 -16.99 14.47 -1.46
C SER A 141 -17.36 15.04 -2.82
N GLY A 142 -18.00 16.23 -2.88
CA GLY A 142 -18.44 16.84 -4.15
C GLY A 142 -19.25 15.87 -5.01
N ASN A 143 -18.93 15.75 -6.28
CA ASN A 143 -19.62 14.84 -7.23
C ASN A 143 -19.14 13.39 -7.18
N ARG A 144 -18.23 13.01 -6.27
CA ARG A 144 -17.72 11.67 -6.18
C ARG A 144 -18.79 10.71 -5.64
N ARG A 145 -19.09 9.64 -6.40
CA ARG A 145 -20.12 8.68 -6.03
C ARG A 145 -19.63 7.65 -5.00
N ASN A 146 -18.45 7.04 -5.26
CA ASN A 146 -17.91 5.97 -4.41
C ASN A 146 -17.09 6.57 -3.28
N LEU A 147 -17.50 6.31 -2.05
CA LEU A 147 -16.87 6.76 -0.82
C LEU A 147 -16.43 5.55 0.02
N GLU A 148 -15.46 5.74 0.89
CA GLU A 148 -14.92 4.68 1.74
C GLU A 148 -14.92 5.12 3.20
N VAL A 149 -15.32 4.24 4.09
CA VAL A 149 -15.25 4.41 5.55
C VAL A 149 -14.59 3.18 6.12
N ASP A 150 -13.42 3.37 6.74
CA ASP A 150 -12.67 2.31 7.41
C ASP A 150 -12.81 2.47 8.93
N PHE A 151 -13.45 1.50 9.58
CA PHE A 151 -13.51 1.41 11.03
C PHE A 151 -12.18 0.90 11.58
N PHE A 152 -11.53 1.76 12.34
CA PHE A 152 -10.18 1.60 12.82
C PHE A 152 -10.03 2.08 14.27
N GLY A 153 -8.79 2.27 14.72
CA GLY A 153 -8.40 2.76 16.04
C GLY A 153 -7.48 1.77 16.74
N GLY A 154 -7.67 1.53 18.03
CA GLY A 154 -7.04 0.44 18.76
C GLY A 154 -7.67 -0.90 18.32
N GLU A 155 -8.91 -1.16 18.76
CA GLU A 155 -9.72 -2.28 18.28
C GLU A 155 -11.18 -1.81 18.06
N PRO A 156 -11.65 -1.72 16.82
CA PRO A 156 -12.99 -1.18 16.55
C PRO A 156 -14.14 -2.03 17.10
N LEU A 157 -13.94 -3.33 17.32
CA LEU A 157 -14.95 -4.20 17.90
C LEU A 157 -15.23 -3.88 19.39
N MET A 158 -14.40 -3.07 20.05
CA MET A 158 -14.69 -2.56 21.40
C MET A 158 -15.85 -1.54 21.40
N ASN A 159 -16.12 -0.91 20.25
CA ASN A 159 -17.23 0.04 20.08
C ASN A 159 -18.27 -0.50 19.09
N TRP A 160 -18.59 -1.79 19.21
CA TRP A 160 -19.37 -2.53 18.20
C TRP A 160 -20.76 -1.95 17.93
N GLU A 161 -21.49 -1.50 18.98
CA GLU A 161 -22.82 -0.93 18.81
C GLU A 161 -22.78 0.35 17.97
N VAL A 162 -21.78 1.19 18.18
CA VAL A 162 -21.58 2.40 17.36
C VAL A 162 -21.23 2.02 15.92
N VAL A 163 -20.37 1.03 15.69
CA VAL A 163 -20.05 0.55 14.34
C VAL A 163 -21.32 0.11 13.60
N LYS A 164 -22.19 -0.69 14.23
CA LYS A 164 -23.46 -1.12 13.61
C LYS A 164 -24.36 0.06 13.24
N GLU A 165 -24.56 0.98 14.18
CA GLU A 165 -25.41 2.14 13.96
C GLU A 165 -24.85 3.09 12.89
N LEU A 166 -23.53 3.24 12.78
CA LEU A 166 -22.89 4.04 11.73
C LEU A 166 -23.04 3.41 10.33
N VAL A 167 -22.95 2.09 10.23
CA VAL A 167 -23.21 1.39 8.96
C VAL A 167 -24.65 1.63 8.53
N LYS A 168 -25.62 1.47 9.44
CA LYS A 168 -27.04 1.74 9.17
C LYS A 168 -27.27 3.19 8.75
N TYR A 169 -26.73 4.13 9.51
CA TYR A 169 -26.82 5.56 9.19
C TYR A 169 -26.23 5.90 7.82
N GLY A 170 -25.07 5.36 7.50
CA GLY A 170 -24.46 5.56 6.17
C GLY A 170 -25.34 5.01 5.04
N ARG A 171 -25.97 3.85 5.22
CA ARG A 171 -26.91 3.27 4.24
C ARG A 171 -28.17 4.13 4.04
N GLU A 172 -28.66 4.77 5.10
CA GLU A 172 -29.79 5.71 5.02
C GLU A 172 -29.40 7.00 4.29
N LYS A 173 -28.19 7.52 4.54
CA LYS A 173 -27.69 8.79 3.97
C LYS A 173 -27.19 8.68 2.54
N GLU A 174 -26.59 7.56 2.14
CA GLU A 174 -25.94 7.43 0.83
C GLU A 174 -26.93 7.56 -0.35
N LYS A 175 -28.16 7.03 -0.22
CA LYS A 175 -29.15 7.02 -1.30
C LYS A 175 -29.64 8.42 -1.66
N PRO A 176 -30.13 9.25 -0.70
CA PRO A 176 -30.54 10.62 -1.00
C PRO A 176 -29.40 11.48 -1.55
N ALA A 177 -28.16 11.20 -1.11
CA ALA A 177 -26.98 11.94 -1.56
C ALA A 177 -26.40 11.46 -2.92
N GLY A 178 -26.95 10.38 -3.51
CA GLY A 178 -26.43 9.79 -4.74
C GLY A 178 -25.05 9.15 -4.57
N LYS A 179 -24.72 8.71 -3.35
CA LYS A 179 -23.43 8.11 -2.97
C LYS A 179 -23.54 6.59 -2.88
N ASN A 180 -22.36 5.95 -2.79
CA ASN A 180 -22.19 4.53 -2.51
C ASN A 180 -21.03 4.40 -1.52
N ILE A 181 -21.33 4.12 -0.25
CA ILE A 181 -20.35 4.03 0.82
C ILE A 181 -19.88 2.57 0.95
N ARG A 182 -18.59 2.35 0.83
CA ARG A 182 -17.94 1.07 1.08
C ARG A 182 -17.38 1.07 2.49
N PHE A 183 -17.92 0.21 3.35
CA PHE A 183 -17.43 0.04 4.69
C PHE A 183 -16.33 -1.02 4.74
N THR A 184 -15.26 -0.72 5.44
CA THR A 184 -14.16 -1.65 5.78
C THR A 184 -14.03 -1.68 7.31
N ILE A 185 -13.57 -2.80 7.85
CA ILE A 185 -13.18 -2.92 9.25
C ILE A 185 -11.81 -3.57 9.33
N THR A 186 -10.92 -3.01 10.15
CA THR A 186 -9.63 -3.59 10.49
C THR A 186 -9.67 -4.08 11.93
N THR A 187 -9.54 -5.39 12.15
CA THR A 187 -9.70 -5.97 13.50
C THR A 187 -8.59 -6.97 13.84
N ASN A 188 -8.22 -7.01 15.12
CA ASN A 188 -7.37 -8.06 15.68
C ASN A 188 -8.12 -9.40 15.93
N GLY A 189 -9.43 -9.42 15.81
CA GLY A 189 -10.26 -10.62 15.82
C GLY A 189 -10.57 -11.22 17.21
N VAL A 190 -9.98 -10.75 18.28
CA VAL A 190 -10.19 -11.31 19.63
C VAL A 190 -11.66 -11.27 20.03
N LEU A 191 -12.36 -10.17 19.72
CA LEU A 191 -13.78 -9.95 20.06
C LEU A 191 -14.77 -10.47 18.99
N LEU A 192 -14.32 -11.08 17.92
CA LEU A 192 -15.20 -11.69 16.93
C LEU A 192 -16.03 -12.81 17.57
N ASP A 193 -17.29 -12.83 17.27
CA ASP A 193 -18.28 -13.89 17.53
C ASP A 193 -19.17 -14.09 16.31
N ASP A 194 -20.14 -14.95 16.40
CA ASP A 194 -21.02 -15.29 15.28
C ASP A 194 -21.87 -14.11 14.81
N GLU A 195 -22.36 -13.28 15.73
CA GLU A 195 -23.13 -12.07 15.40
C GLU A 195 -22.27 -11.10 14.59
N LYS A 196 -21.07 -10.81 15.06
CA LYS A 196 -20.14 -9.88 14.39
C LYS A 196 -19.66 -10.40 13.03
N ILE A 197 -19.35 -11.69 12.94
CA ILE A 197 -18.96 -12.34 11.68
C ILE A 197 -20.08 -12.20 10.64
N ASN A 198 -21.33 -12.53 11.00
CA ASN A 198 -22.47 -12.41 10.11
C ASN A 198 -22.67 -10.96 9.65
N PHE A 199 -22.68 -10.00 10.59
CA PHE A 199 -22.86 -8.60 10.26
C PHE A 199 -21.75 -8.06 9.33
N ILE A 200 -20.48 -8.38 9.62
CA ILE A 200 -19.32 -7.98 8.79
C ILE A 200 -19.49 -8.59 7.37
N ASN A 201 -19.86 -9.85 7.28
CA ASN A 201 -20.03 -10.52 5.99
C ASN A 201 -21.22 -9.95 5.19
N GLU A 202 -22.28 -9.53 5.83
CA GLU A 202 -23.46 -8.95 5.16
C GLU A 202 -23.24 -7.49 4.76
N ASN A 203 -22.59 -6.68 5.60
CA ASN A 203 -22.66 -5.23 5.48
C ASN A 203 -21.34 -4.58 5.04
N MET A 204 -20.17 -5.20 5.26
CA MET A 204 -18.90 -4.60 4.98
C MET A 204 -18.31 -5.09 3.65
N HIS A 205 -17.85 -4.15 2.83
CA HIS A 205 -17.24 -4.43 1.53
C HIS A 205 -15.90 -5.14 1.69
N ASN A 206 -15.14 -4.79 2.72
CA ASN A 206 -13.84 -5.38 3.00
C ASN A 206 -13.66 -5.64 4.51
N ALA A 207 -12.84 -6.63 4.86
CA ALA A 207 -12.41 -6.92 6.22
C ALA A 207 -10.90 -7.16 6.24
N VAL A 208 -10.17 -6.41 7.05
CA VAL A 208 -8.73 -6.59 7.28
C VAL A 208 -8.53 -7.33 8.60
N LEU A 209 -7.96 -8.52 8.51
CA LEU A 209 -7.78 -9.45 9.62
C LEU A 209 -6.32 -9.46 10.05
N SER A 210 -6.05 -8.97 11.25
CA SER A 210 -4.68 -8.77 11.74
C SER A 210 -4.08 -10.09 12.23
N LEU A 211 -3.15 -10.66 11.46
CA LEU A 211 -2.40 -11.89 11.79
C LEU A 211 -0.98 -11.75 11.26
N ASP A 212 0.05 -12.02 12.09
CA ASP A 212 1.45 -11.81 11.69
C ASP A 212 2.13 -13.03 11.08
N GLY A 213 1.48 -14.20 11.09
CA GLY A 213 2.04 -15.41 10.51
C GLY A 213 1.95 -16.63 11.42
N ARG A 214 3.06 -17.38 11.51
CA ARG A 214 3.21 -18.55 12.38
C ARG A 214 2.87 -18.19 13.82
N LYS A 215 2.42 -19.20 14.58
CA LYS A 215 1.92 -19.01 15.95
C LYS A 215 2.93 -18.32 16.87
N ASP A 216 4.17 -18.71 16.84
CA ASP A 216 5.24 -18.14 17.67
C ASP A 216 5.54 -16.68 17.29
N VAL A 217 5.52 -16.34 16.00
CA VAL A 217 5.67 -14.97 15.52
C VAL A 217 4.49 -14.12 15.99
N HIS A 218 3.26 -14.58 15.75
CA HIS A 218 2.07 -13.83 16.12
C HIS A 218 1.96 -13.62 17.64
N ASP A 219 2.09 -14.70 18.42
CA ASP A 219 1.97 -14.64 19.88
C ASP A 219 3.10 -13.81 20.51
N GLY A 220 4.29 -13.85 19.89
CA GLY A 220 5.43 -13.04 20.30
C GLY A 220 5.20 -11.53 20.13
N MET A 221 4.48 -11.11 19.09
CA MET A 221 4.28 -9.71 18.74
C MET A 221 2.92 -9.13 19.15
N ARG A 222 1.87 -9.97 19.25
CA ARG A 222 0.49 -9.57 19.56
C ARG A 222 -0.06 -10.24 20.84
N PRO A 223 0.60 -10.07 21.99
CA PRO A 223 0.07 -10.60 23.24
C PRO A 223 -1.23 -9.90 23.65
N THR A 224 -2.08 -10.62 24.37
CA THR A 224 -3.24 -10.05 25.05
C THR A 224 -2.80 -9.13 26.20
N VAL A 225 -3.73 -8.37 26.78
CA VAL A 225 -3.47 -7.52 27.95
C VAL A 225 -2.92 -8.28 29.16
N ASN A 226 -3.13 -9.60 29.19
CA ASN A 226 -2.63 -10.51 30.23
C ASN A 226 -1.35 -11.27 29.80
N ASP A 227 -0.64 -10.77 28.81
CA ASP A 227 0.61 -11.33 28.26
C ASP A 227 0.50 -12.79 27.78
N LYS A 228 -0.71 -13.20 27.31
CA LYS A 228 -0.94 -14.53 26.70
C LYS A 228 -1.00 -14.38 25.18
N GLY A 229 -0.67 -15.47 24.48
CA GLY A 229 -0.81 -15.53 23.04
C GLY A 229 -2.27 -15.33 22.58
N SER A 230 -2.44 -14.71 21.43
CA SER A 230 -3.75 -14.45 20.83
C SER A 230 -4.04 -15.33 19.61
N TYR A 231 -3.05 -16.04 19.07
CA TYR A 231 -3.16 -16.84 17.85
C TYR A 231 -4.31 -17.88 17.90
N ASP A 232 -4.34 -18.70 18.96
CA ASP A 232 -5.36 -19.76 19.09
C ASP A 232 -6.78 -19.20 19.28
N ILE A 233 -6.90 -17.92 19.69
CA ILE A 233 -8.17 -17.21 19.81
C ILE A 233 -8.65 -16.71 18.45
N VAL A 234 -7.75 -16.13 17.64
CA VAL A 234 -8.14 -15.38 16.44
C VAL A 234 -8.23 -16.24 15.19
N VAL A 235 -7.33 -17.21 15.00
CA VAL A 235 -7.28 -18.02 13.77
C VAL A 235 -8.58 -18.79 13.50
N PRO A 236 -9.20 -19.49 14.45
CA PRO A 236 -10.48 -20.15 14.20
C PRO A 236 -11.58 -19.19 13.76
N LYS A 237 -11.61 -17.98 14.33
CA LYS A 237 -12.59 -16.94 14.02
C LYS A 237 -12.36 -16.35 12.62
N PHE A 238 -11.12 -16.07 12.25
CA PHE A 238 -10.76 -15.62 10.91
C PHE A 238 -11.10 -16.63 9.84
N ARG A 239 -10.77 -17.92 10.07
CA ARG A 239 -11.16 -18.99 9.15
C ARG A 239 -12.68 -19.08 8.99
N LYS A 240 -13.45 -18.94 10.08
CA LYS A 240 -14.91 -18.91 10.03
C LYS A 240 -15.42 -17.72 9.21
N LEU A 241 -14.93 -16.51 9.48
CA LEU A 241 -15.31 -15.30 8.73
C LEU A 241 -15.06 -15.47 7.24
N VAL A 242 -13.85 -15.92 6.86
CA VAL A 242 -13.44 -16.07 5.46
C VAL A 242 -14.23 -17.19 4.77
N SER A 243 -14.45 -18.32 5.42
CA SER A 243 -15.23 -19.43 4.83
C SER A 243 -16.69 -19.06 4.53
N GLN A 244 -17.25 -18.10 5.25
CA GLN A 244 -18.60 -17.58 5.08
C GLN A 244 -18.67 -16.28 4.26
N ARG A 245 -17.52 -15.76 3.79
CA ARG A 245 -17.44 -14.48 3.09
C ARG A 245 -18.11 -14.56 1.72
N PRO A 246 -19.05 -13.65 1.35
CA PRO A 246 -19.61 -13.58 0.01
C PRO A 246 -18.50 -13.31 -1.04
N LYS A 247 -18.63 -13.92 -2.23
CA LYS A 247 -17.64 -13.84 -3.32
C LYS A 247 -17.45 -12.44 -3.91
N ASP A 248 -18.44 -11.58 -3.75
CA ASP A 248 -18.43 -10.17 -4.19
C ASP A 248 -17.81 -9.23 -3.16
N LYS A 249 -17.32 -9.76 -2.04
CA LYS A 249 -16.69 -8.99 -0.95
C LYS A 249 -15.25 -9.41 -0.72
N TYR A 250 -14.44 -8.45 -0.30
CA TYR A 250 -13.02 -8.63 -0.12
C TYR A 250 -12.65 -8.86 1.35
N TYR A 251 -11.55 -9.52 1.57
CA TYR A 251 -10.83 -9.54 2.84
C TYR A 251 -9.33 -9.49 2.58
N TYR A 252 -8.56 -9.16 3.59
CA TYR A 252 -7.12 -9.38 3.61
C TYR A 252 -6.71 -9.88 4.99
N VAL A 253 -5.89 -10.93 5.01
CA VAL A 253 -5.09 -11.24 6.19
C VAL A 253 -3.84 -10.38 6.11
N ARG A 254 -3.66 -9.51 7.11
CA ARG A 254 -2.58 -8.52 7.12
C ARG A 254 -1.71 -8.70 8.36
N GLY A 255 -0.45 -9.03 8.13
CA GLY A 255 0.59 -9.14 9.15
C GLY A 255 1.60 -8.00 9.10
N THR A 256 2.51 -8.05 10.07
CA THR A 256 3.68 -7.18 10.15
C THR A 256 4.89 -8.06 10.38
N PHE A 257 5.95 -7.91 9.59
CA PHE A 257 7.22 -8.55 9.86
C PHE A 257 8.20 -7.56 10.51
N THR A 258 9.09 -8.10 11.32
CA THR A 258 10.08 -7.37 12.11
C THR A 258 11.46 -7.99 11.89
N ARG A 259 12.49 -7.48 12.57
CA ARG A 259 13.81 -8.11 12.54
C ARG A 259 13.83 -9.56 13.07
N ASP A 260 12.84 -9.93 13.89
CA ASP A 260 12.77 -11.27 14.47
C ASP A 260 12.21 -12.33 13.49
N ASN A 261 11.59 -11.89 12.37
CA ASN A 261 11.03 -12.78 11.34
C ASN A 261 11.29 -12.26 9.93
N LEU A 262 12.55 -12.01 9.59
CA LEU A 262 12.96 -11.63 8.23
C LEU A 262 12.66 -12.72 7.19
N ASP A 263 12.40 -13.96 7.63
CA ASP A 263 11.88 -15.09 6.84
C ASP A 263 10.35 -15.03 6.66
N PHE A 264 9.83 -13.85 6.42
CA PHE A 264 8.39 -13.56 6.37
C PHE A 264 7.62 -14.34 5.29
N SER A 265 8.29 -14.87 4.27
CA SER A 265 7.66 -15.76 3.28
C SER A 265 7.04 -16.99 3.93
N LYS A 266 7.68 -17.53 4.99
CA LYS A 266 7.13 -18.64 5.77
C LYS A 266 5.83 -18.25 6.48
N ASP A 267 5.70 -16.99 6.91
CA ASP A 267 4.49 -16.47 7.53
C ASP A 267 3.37 -16.29 6.50
N VAL A 268 3.71 -15.83 5.30
CA VAL A 268 2.75 -15.75 4.18
C VAL A 268 2.30 -17.14 3.74
N ASN A 269 3.22 -18.10 3.63
CA ASN A 269 2.88 -19.48 3.30
C ASN A 269 1.98 -20.10 4.37
N HIS A 270 2.24 -19.80 5.63
CA HIS A 270 1.38 -20.23 6.73
C HIS A 270 -0.05 -19.70 6.60
N PHE A 271 -0.25 -18.46 6.12
CA PHE A 271 -1.60 -17.96 5.81
C PHE A 271 -2.31 -18.82 4.76
N TYR A 272 -1.60 -19.24 3.70
CA TYR A 272 -2.17 -20.10 2.67
C TYR A 272 -2.50 -21.51 3.21
N ASP A 273 -1.66 -22.07 4.08
CA ASP A 273 -1.92 -23.35 4.75
C ASP A 273 -3.17 -23.29 5.65
N LEU A 274 -3.48 -22.11 6.19
CA LEU A 274 -4.71 -21.86 6.95
C LEU A 274 -5.95 -21.65 6.03
N GLY A 275 -5.76 -21.58 4.71
CA GLY A 275 -6.83 -21.39 3.72
C GLY A 275 -7.14 -19.92 3.39
N PHE A 276 -6.23 -19.00 3.68
CA PHE A 276 -6.38 -17.59 3.30
C PHE A 276 -5.72 -17.34 1.94
N GLU A 277 -6.49 -16.85 0.95
CA GLU A 277 -5.98 -16.60 -0.40
C GLU A 277 -5.46 -15.16 -0.58
N LEU A 278 -6.00 -14.20 0.17
CA LEU A 278 -5.66 -12.77 0.05
C LEU A 278 -4.84 -12.33 1.26
N THR A 279 -3.57 -12.08 1.03
CA THR A 279 -2.59 -11.85 2.10
C THR A 279 -1.77 -10.60 1.88
N SER A 280 -1.32 -10.00 2.96
CA SER A 280 -0.39 -8.86 3.00
C SER A 280 0.50 -9.00 4.23
N ILE A 281 1.78 -8.66 4.12
CA ILE A 281 2.67 -8.53 5.26
C ILE A 281 3.52 -7.28 5.11
N GLU A 282 3.37 -6.34 6.04
CA GLU A 282 4.06 -5.05 6.01
C GLU A 282 5.37 -5.10 6.79
N PRO A 283 6.41 -4.39 6.38
CA PRO A 283 7.55 -4.17 7.23
C PRO A 283 7.13 -3.32 8.43
N VAL A 284 7.64 -3.65 9.61
CA VAL A 284 7.54 -2.74 10.74
C VAL A 284 8.27 -1.43 10.40
N VAL A 285 7.65 -0.33 10.80
CA VAL A 285 8.24 1.02 10.65
C VAL A 285 8.30 1.64 12.03
N ASP A 286 9.49 1.70 12.58
CA ASP A 286 9.75 2.22 13.91
C ASP A 286 11.19 2.79 13.99
N ASP A 287 11.49 3.54 15.05
CA ASP A 287 12.81 4.04 15.33
C ASP A 287 13.79 2.90 15.63
N GLU A 288 15.05 3.04 15.22
CA GLU A 288 16.09 2.01 15.41
C GLU A 288 16.39 1.67 16.87
N SER A 289 15.97 2.51 17.82
CA SER A 289 16.05 2.19 19.25
C SER A 289 15.10 1.07 19.65
N ASN A 290 14.00 0.85 18.87
CA ASN A 290 13.16 -0.31 19.03
C ASN A 290 13.89 -1.57 18.52
N PRO A 291 14.04 -2.64 19.32
CA PRO A 291 14.75 -3.86 18.91
C PRO A 291 14.11 -4.57 17.71
N PHE A 292 12.82 -4.33 17.46
CA PHE A 292 12.08 -4.93 16.35
C PHE A 292 12.18 -4.14 15.05
N ALA A 293 12.67 -2.89 15.09
CA ALA A 293 12.79 -2.01 13.92
C ALA A 293 13.76 -2.59 12.88
N LEU A 294 13.37 -2.50 11.60
CA LEU A 294 14.24 -2.85 10.49
C LEU A 294 15.35 -1.81 10.32
N ARG A 295 16.51 -2.26 9.84
CA ARG A 295 17.70 -1.44 9.60
C ARG A 295 18.23 -1.66 8.19
N ASP A 296 19.06 -0.76 7.71
CA ASP A 296 19.74 -0.89 6.40
C ASP A 296 20.52 -2.20 6.28
N SER A 297 21.13 -2.66 7.38
CA SER A 297 21.85 -3.94 7.44
C SER A 297 20.97 -5.17 7.16
N ASP A 298 19.66 -5.06 7.30
CA ASP A 298 18.71 -6.16 7.07
C ASP A 298 18.29 -6.27 5.60
N LEU A 299 18.48 -5.19 4.81
CA LEU A 299 18.03 -5.11 3.41
C LEU A 299 18.53 -6.26 2.52
N PRO A 300 19.79 -6.71 2.58
CA PRO A 300 20.23 -7.82 1.72
C PRO A 300 19.42 -9.10 1.97
N MET A 301 19.08 -9.40 3.22
CA MET A 301 18.26 -10.55 3.58
C MET A 301 16.80 -10.35 3.14
N ILE A 302 16.23 -9.18 3.37
CA ILE A 302 14.87 -8.82 2.94
C ILE A 302 14.73 -8.91 1.42
N PHE A 303 15.72 -8.43 0.67
CA PHE A 303 15.70 -8.49 -0.80
C PHE A 303 15.73 -9.92 -1.30
N LYS A 304 16.61 -10.74 -0.71
CA LYS A 304 16.66 -12.14 -1.06
C LYS A 304 15.34 -12.85 -0.73
N GLU A 305 14.76 -12.58 0.41
CA GLU A 305 13.47 -13.14 0.82
C GLU A 305 12.34 -12.76 -0.14
N TYR A 306 12.28 -11.48 -0.59
CA TYR A 306 11.33 -11.06 -1.62
C TYR A 306 11.54 -11.79 -2.96
N GLU A 307 12.79 -11.94 -3.40
CA GLU A 307 13.11 -12.62 -4.66
C GLU A 307 12.76 -14.11 -4.62
N ASP A 308 13.20 -14.81 -3.58
CA ASP A 308 12.92 -16.24 -3.40
C ASP A 308 11.40 -16.49 -3.34
N TYR A 309 10.69 -15.66 -2.58
CA TYR A 309 9.24 -15.77 -2.45
C TYR A 309 8.50 -15.40 -3.75
N ALA A 310 8.97 -14.44 -4.52
CA ALA A 310 8.38 -14.10 -5.81
C ALA A 310 8.49 -15.26 -6.81
N ILE A 311 9.62 -15.96 -6.83
CA ILE A 311 9.82 -17.15 -7.67
C ILE A 311 8.85 -18.26 -7.23
N GLU A 312 8.76 -18.53 -5.94
CA GLU A 312 7.85 -19.54 -5.38
C GLU A 312 6.38 -19.22 -5.73
N LEU A 313 5.95 -17.97 -5.50
CA LEU A 313 4.58 -17.54 -5.77
C LEU A 313 4.22 -17.69 -7.26
N ALA A 314 5.13 -17.30 -8.15
CA ALA A 314 4.92 -17.47 -9.59
C ALA A 314 4.76 -18.96 -9.97
N GLU A 315 5.55 -19.86 -9.39
CA GLU A 315 5.43 -21.31 -9.62
C GLU A 315 4.12 -21.89 -9.10
N ARG A 316 3.65 -21.42 -7.96
CA ARG A 316 2.33 -21.80 -7.41
C ARG A 316 1.20 -21.33 -8.33
N GLN A 317 1.27 -20.09 -8.82
CA GLN A 317 0.26 -19.53 -9.73
C GLN A 317 0.23 -20.28 -11.09
N LEU A 318 1.40 -20.68 -11.62
CA LEU A 318 1.49 -21.53 -12.82
C LEU A 318 0.84 -22.91 -12.61
N LYS A 319 0.83 -23.44 -11.39
CA LYS A 319 0.12 -24.66 -11.00
C LYS A 319 -1.38 -24.46 -10.74
N GLY A 320 -1.89 -23.23 -10.91
CA GLY A 320 -3.31 -22.89 -10.75
C GLY A 320 -3.73 -22.52 -9.32
N GLU A 321 -2.79 -22.30 -8.39
CA GLU A 321 -3.10 -21.79 -7.06
C GLU A 321 -3.58 -20.33 -7.15
N LYS A 322 -4.57 -19.95 -6.33
CA LYS A 322 -5.20 -18.61 -6.35
C LYS A 322 -4.60 -17.63 -5.37
N ASN A 323 -3.47 -17.98 -4.79
CA ASN A 323 -2.81 -17.19 -3.76
C ASN A 323 -2.40 -15.82 -4.30
N LYS A 324 -2.79 -14.77 -3.58
CA LYS A 324 -2.46 -13.37 -3.93
C LYS A 324 -1.75 -12.71 -2.76
N PHE A 325 -0.53 -12.32 -2.99
CA PHE A 325 0.23 -11.48 -2.08
C PHE A 325 0.11 -10.02 -2.53
N PHE A 326 -0.46 -9.19 -1.69
CA PHE A 326 -0.81 -7.79 -2.03
C PHE A 326 0.35 -7.02 -2.63
N HIS A 327 1.57 -7.17 -2.06
CA HIS A 327 2.74 -6.41 -2.48
C HIS A 327 3.30 -6.81 -3.84
N PHE A 328 2.91 -7.97 -4.37
CA PHE A 328 3.27 -8.44 -5.70
C PHE A 328 2.12 -8.34 -6.72
N THR A 329 1.01 -7.71 -6.31
CA THR A 329 -0.10 -7.46 -7.23
C THR A 329 0.18 -6.20 -8.04
N ILE A 330 0.44 -6.37 -9.33
CA ILE A 330 0.68 -5.29 -10.29
C ILE A 330 -0.19 -5.51 -11.53
N ASP A 331 -0.76 -4.43 -12.07
CA ASP A 331 -1.44 -4.44 -13.37
C ASP A 331 -0.58 -3.66 -14.36
N LEU A 332 0.06 -4.37 -15.27
CA LEU A 332 0.91 -3.78 -16.30
C LEU A 332 0.11 -3.24 -17.49
N ASN A 333 -1.16 -3.64 -17.65
CA ASN A 333 -2.00 -3.22 -18.78
C ASN A 333 -2.72 -1.89 -18.51
N GLN A 334 -3.29 -1.72 -17.33
CA GLN A 334 -4.07 -0.52 -17.00
C GLN A 334 -3.47 0.28 -15.86
N GLY A 335 -2.91 -0.37 -14.86
CA GLY A 335 -2.34 0.25 -13.66
C GLY A 335 -3.33 1.16 -12.90
N PRO A 336 -2.91 1.76 -11.80
CA PRO A 336 -3.72 2.75 -11.10
C PRO A 336 -3.88 4.02 -11.94
N CYS A 337 -4.96 4.77 -11.69
CA CYS A 337 -5.20 6.03 -12.37
C CYS A 337 -4.00 6.99 -12.17
N VAL A 338 -3.68 7.78 -13.19
CA VAL A 338 -2.51 8.68 -13.25
C VAL A 338 -2.39 9.55 -11.99
N ILE A 339 -3.49 10.11 -11.51
CA ILE A 339 -3.50 10.95 -10.31
C ILE A 339 -2.99 10.18 -9.09
N LYS A 340 -3.46 8.93 -8.90
CA LYS A 340 -3.00 8.09 -7.79
C LYS A 340 -1.51 7.74 -7.91
N ARG A 341 -1.02 7.55 -9.13
CA ARG A 341 0.42 7.32 -9.38
C ARG A 341 1.28 8.52 -8.97
N ILE A 342 0.74 9.74 -9.11
CA ILE A 342 1.44 10.98 -8.79
C ILE A 342 1.33 11.31 -7.30
N THR A 343 0.11 11.25 -6.73
CA THR A 343 -0.21 11.80 -5.39
C THR A 343 -0.30 10.77 -4.28
N GLY A 344 -0.23 9.48 -4.60
CA GLY A 344 -0.27 8.40 -3.61
C GLY A 344 -1.65 8.21 -2.96
N CYS A 345 -1.66 8.01 -1.64
CA CYS A 345 -2.86 7.69 -0.86
C CYS A 345 -3.86 8.85 -0.71
N GLY A 346 -3.40 10.07 -0.93
CA GLY A 346 -4.24 11.28 -0.81
C GLY A 346 -4.44 11.76 0.63
N ALA A 347 -3.59 11.34 1.57
CA ALA A 347 -3.63 11.80 2.96
C ALA A 347 -3.69 13.34 3.04
N GLY A 348 -4.53 13.88 3.95
CA GLY A 348 -4.73 15.30 4.15
C GLY A 348 -5.59 16.01 3.09
N ASN A 349 -5.91 15.35 1.98
CA ASN A 349 -6.71 15.94 0.89
C ASN A 349 -7.90 15.06 0.47
N GLU A 350 -7.67 13.77 0.22
CA GLU A 350 -8.70 12.84 -0.23
C GLU A 350 -9.05 11.77 0.79
N TYR A 351 -8.15 11.58 1.73
CA TYR A 351 -8.26 10.67 2.86
C TYR A 351 -7.93 11.43 4.13
N VAL A 352 -8.77 11.31 5.15
CA VAL A 352 -8.58 11.89 6.47
C VAL A 352 -8.94 10.89 7.56
N SER A 353 -8.41 11.08 8.76
CA SER A 353 -8.68 10.27 9.93
C SER A 353 -9.43 11.09 10.97
N ILE A 354 -10.42 10.50 11.64
CA ILE A 354 -11.25 11.16 12.62
C ILE A 354 -11.15 10.40 13.94
N THR A 355 -10.92 11.13 15.02
CA THR A 355 -10.77 10.62 16.39
C THR A 355 -12.09 10.59 17.14
N PRO A 356 -12.19 9.90 18.30
CA PRO A 356 -13.41 9.85 19.11
C PRO A 356 -13.93 11.21 19.56
N ASN A 357 -13.05 12.17 19.81
CA ASN A 357 -13.41 13.55 20.19
C ASN A 357 -13.76 14.47 19.01
N GLY A 358 -13.67 13.94 17.76
CA GLY A 358 -14.02 14.67 16.54
C GLY A 358 -12.89 15.40 15.85
N ASP A 359 -11.65 15.33 16.33
CA ASP A 359 -10.51 15.91 15.63
C ASP A 359 -10.26 15.22 14.29
N ILE A 360 -9.91 16.01 13.28
CA ILE A 360 -9.64 15.58 11.93
C ILE A 360 -8.13 15.65 11.69
N TYR A 361 -7.53 14.54 11.29
CA TYR A 361 -6.11 14.43 10.95
C TYR A 361 -5.88 14.02 9.49
N PRO A 362 -4.71 14.30 8.89
CA PRO A 362 -4.39 13.89 7.52
C PRO A 362 -4.47 12.39 7.28
N CYS A 363 -4.10 11.57 8.26
CA CYS A 363 -4.30 10.12 8.30
C CYS A 363 -4.11 9.57 9.72
N HIS A 364 -4.43 8.29 9.94
CA HIS A 364 -4.32 7.65 11.25
C HIS A 364 -2.91 7.66 11.87
N GLN A 365 -1.85 7.80 11.05
CA GLN A 365 -0.46 7.90 11.52
C GLN A 365 -0.11 9.27 12.13
N PHE A 366 -0.96 10.27 11.94
CA PHE A 366 -0.80 11.61 12.51
C PHE A 366 -1.65 11.84 13.76
N VAL A 367 -2.53 10.90 14.10
CA VAL A 367 -3.36 11.00 15.33
C VAL A 367 -2.47 11.12 16.56
N GLY A 368 -2.79 12.09 17.42
CA GLY A 368 -2.01 12.42 18.61
C GLY A 368 -0.84 13.39 18.37
N LYS A 369 -0.76 13.99 17.17
CA LYS A 369 0.18 15.06 16.81
C LYS A 369 -0.61 16.34 16.54
N ASP A 370 -0.79 17.17 17.55
CA ASP A 370 -1.71 18.32 17.53
C ASP A 370 -1.39 19.31 16.41
N GLU A 371 -0.14 19.43 16.01
CA GLU A 371 0.33 20.29 14.90
C GLU A 371 -0.23 19.90 13.54
N TYR A 372 -0.83 18.70 13.41
CA TYR A 372 -1.46 18.22 12.15
C TYR A 372 -2.98 18.19 12.21
N ILE A 373 -3.61 18.78 13.22
CA ILE A 373 -5.08 18.86 13.29
C ILE A 373 -5.59 19.75 12.16
N LEU A 374 -6.51 19.19 11.36
CA LEU A 374 -7.16 19.85 10.23
C LEU A 374 -8.47 20.58 10.63
N GLY A 375 -8.94 20.41 11.86
CA GLY A 375 -10.19 20.94 12.41
C GLY A 375 -10.87 19.92 13.32
N ASN A 376 -12.06 20.29 13.83
CA ASN A 376 -12.87 19.40 14.67
C ASN A 376 -14.32 19.35 14.17
N LEU A 377 -14.96 18.19 14.22
CA LEU A 377 -16.36 18.00 13.79
C LEU A 377 -17.38 18.72 14.67
N ASN A 378 -16.98 19.26 15.82
CA ASN A 378 -17.85 20.05 16.70
C ASN A 378 -17.78 21.55 16.43
N ASP A 379 -16.86 21.99 15.55
CA ASP A 379 -16.78 23.39 15.15
C ASP A 379 -17.99 23.76 14.27
N GLU A 380 -18.50 24.99 14.40
CA GLU A 380 -19.59 25.48 13.56
C GLU A 380 -19.18 25.52 12.09
N GLU A 381 -17.95 25.93 11.80
CA GLU A 381 -17.32 25.86 10.49
C GLU A 381 -15.98 25.13 10.62
N ILE A 382 -15.79 24.08 9.81
CA ILE A 382 -14.52 23.34 9.75
C ILE A 382 -13.62 24.03 8.73
N GLU A 383 -12.74 24.88 9.24
CA GLU A 383 -11.70 25.53 8.45
C GLU A 383 -10.41 24.71 8.48
N ILE A 384 -10.09 24.05 7.37
CA ILE A 384 -8.84 23.29 7.25
C ILE A 384 -7.69 24.29 7.04
N PRO A 385 -6.64 24.28 7.91
CA PRO A 385 -5.49 25.18 7.76
C PRO A 385 -4.82 24.99 6.39
N GLU A 386 -4.81 26.06 5.58
CA GLU A 386 -4.31 25.99 4.19
C GLU A 386 -2.83 25.59 4.15
N GLU A 387 -2.05 25.92 5.16
CA GLU A 387 -0.65 25.52 5.28
C GLU A 387 -0.52 23.99 5.30
N ILE A 388 -1.27 23.29 6.17
CA ILE A 388 -1.24 21.83 6.27
C ILE A 388 -1.79 21.22 4.99
N LYS A 389 -2.92 21.70 4.50
CA LYS A 389 -3.55 21.21 3.26
C LYS A 389 -2.62 21.34 2.05
N SER A 390 -1.95 22.48 1.92
CA SER A 390 -0.97 22.74 0.88
C SER A 390 0.24 21.84 1.00
N MET A 391 0.78 21.68 2.22
CA MET A 391 1.91 20.78 2.50
C MET A 391 1.64 19.36 1.99
N PHE A 392 0.47 18.77 2.28
CA PHE A 392 0.11 17.44 1.81
C PHE A 392 -0.21 17.41 0.31
N ARG A 393 -0.84 18.46 -0.24
CA ARG A 393 -1.13 18.57 -1.68
C ARG A 393 0.13 18.62 -2.53
N GLU A 394 1.16 19.31 -2.04
CA GLU A 394 2.44 19.45 -2.72
C GLU A 394 3.38 18.26 -2.53
N ALA A 395 3.07 17.34 -1.63
CA ALA A 395 3.93 16.18 -1.33
C ALA A 395 3.76 15.05 -2.36
N HIS A 396 3.90 15.36 -3.65
CA HIS A 396 3.77 14.42 -4.77
C HIS A 396 5.12 14.14 -5.46
N VAL A 397 5.16 13.15 -6.36
CA VAL A 397 6.40 12.65 -6.98
C VAL A 397 7.22 13.72 -7.70
N TYR A 398 6.59 14.77 -8.22
CA TYR A 398 7.29 15.85 -8.94
C TYR A 398 7.92 16.90 -8.01
N ASN A 399 7.45 17.00 -6.77
CA ASN A 399 7.97 17.94 -5.77
C ASN A 399 8.94 17.30 -4.76
N LYS A 400 9.17 15.98 -4.89
CA LYS A 400 10.15 15.23 -4.11
C LYS A 400 11.38 14.97 -4.98
N GLU A 401 12.51 15.60 -4.67
CA GLU A 401 13.71 15.52 -5.50
C GLU A 401 14.16 14.07 -5.75
N ALA A 402 14.19 13.26 -4.71
CA ALA A 402 14.54 11.83 -4.81
C ALA A 402 13.57 11.05 -5.72
N CYS A 403 12.29 11.45 -5.79
CA CYS A 403 11.29 10.79 -6.63
C CYS A 403 11.36 11.19 -8.10
N GLN A 404 11.81 12.41 -8.42
CA GLN A 404 11.87 12.88 -9.81
C GLN A 404 12.77 12.00 -10.67
N LYS A 405 13.87 11.50 -10.10
CA LYS A 405 14.85 10.62 -10.75
C LYS A 405 14.62 9.13 -10.47
N CYS A 406 13.60 8.79 -9.69
CA CYS A 406 13.34 7.42 -9.30
C CYS A 406 12.58 6.67 -10.39
N TRP A 407 13.11 5.53 -10.81
CA TRP A 407 12.44 4.66 -11.78
C TRP A 407 11.08 4.12 -11.28
N ASN A 408 10.92 3.96 -9.96
CA ASN A 408 9.72 3.40 -9.35
C ASN A 408 8.65 4.45 -9.00
N LYS A 409 8.82 5.72 -9.42
CA LYS A 409 7.99 6.85 -8.97
C LYS A 409 6.49 6.64 -9.18
N PHE A 410 6.07 6.04 -10.29
CA PHE A 410 4.66 5.86 -10.64
C PHE A 410 4.02 4.59 -10.07
N TYR A 411 4.82 3.66 -9.53
CA TYR A 411 4.32 2.50 -8.80
C TYR A 411 4.35 2.73 -7.28
N CYS A 412 5.35 3.44 -6.78
CA CYS A 412 5.48 3.83 -5.37
C CYS A 412 4.61 5.04 -5.00
N SER A 413 4.38 5.97 -5.95
CA SER A 413 3.59 7.19 -5.75
C SER A 413 4.16 8.15 -4.68
N GLY A 414 5.48 8.14 -4.46
CA GLY A 414 6.17 9.08 -3.54
C GLY A 414 6.30 8.62 -2.09
N GLY A 415 5.94 7.37 -1.77
CA GLY A 415 6.08 6.79 -0.43
C GLY A 415 5.06 7.30 0.60
N CYS A 416 5.23 6.88 1.85
CA CYS A 416 4.36 7.27 2.96
C CYS A 416 4.73 8.66 3.50
N HIS A 417 3.77 9.56 3.57
CA HIS A 417 3.95 10.92 4.10
C HIS A 417 4.32 10.91 5.60
N ALA A 418 3.68 10.04 6.38
CA ALA A 418 3.97 9.92 7.80
C ALA A 418 5.39 9.41 8.05
N ASN A 419 5.85 8.41 7.28
CA ASN A 419 7.21 7.92 7.40
C ASN A 419 8.23 9.00 7.01
N ALA A 420 7.96 9.78 5.95
CA ALA A 420 8.81 10.89 5.55
C ALA A 420 9.00 11.90 6.70
N ILE A 421 7.90 12.32 7.34
CA ILE A 421 7.95 13.25 8.48
C ILE A 421 8.61 12.62 9.70
N ASN A 422 8.25 11.38 10.05
CA ASN A 422 8.75 10.72 11.26
C ASN A 422 10.26 10.48 11.24
N PHE A 423 10.83 10.17 10.06
CA PHE A 423 12.26 9.82 9.95
C PHE A 423 13.12 10.96 9.43
N ASN A 424 12.58 11.87 8.63
CA ASN A 424 13.37 12.93 7.98
C ASN A 424 12.92 14.35 8.38
N GLY A 425 11.82 14.49 9.15
CA GLY A 425 11.28 15.80 9.54
C GLY A 425 10.66 16.60 8.38
N ASP A 426 10.66 16.06 7.17
CA ASP A 426 10.18 16.73 5.95
C ASP A 426 9.35 15.77 5.10
N ILE A 427 8.11 16.15 4.80
CA ILE A 427 7.19 15.37 3.97
C ILE A 427 7.71 15.14 2.54
N LYS A 428 8.63 16.00 2.06
CA LYS A 428 9.22 15.93 0.72
C LYS A 428 10.44 15.01 0.67
N GLN A 429 10.96 14.54 1.80
CA GLN A 429 12.07 13.60 1.90
C GLN A 429 11.56 12.19 2.19
N PRO A 430 11.46 11.29 1.19
CA PRO A 430 10.95 9.94 1.42
C PRO A 430 11.84 9.14 2.38
N TYR A 431 11.21 8.24 3.14
CA TYR A 431 11.92 7.28 4.01
C TYR A 431 12.68 6.25 3.16
N ASP A 432 14.02 6.29 3.20
CA ASP A 432 14.87 5.56 2.25
C ASP A 432 14.75 4.04 2.36
N LEU A 433 14.77 3.48 3.56
CA LEU A 433 14.58 2.04 3.78
C LEU A 433 13.27 1.54 3.12
N GLY A 434 12.18 2.29 3.28
CA GLY A 434 10.91 2.02 2.61
C GLY A 434 10.99 2.14 1.09
N CYS A 435 11.75 3.10 0.58
CA CYS A 435 11.99 3.27 -0.86
C CYS A 435 12.71 2.06 -1.46
N GLN A 436 13.74 1.56 -0.80
CA GLN A 436 14.52 0.41 -1.27
C GLN A 436 13.69 -0.87 -1.29
N MET A 437 12.94 -1.16 -0.21
CA MET A 437 12.01 -2.29 -0.17
C MET A 437 10.92 -2.20 -1.25
N GLN A 438 10.36 -1.01 -1.47
CA GLN A 438 9.31 -0.83 -2.48
C GLN A 438 9.83 -1.01 -3.91
N LYS A 439 11.07 -0.60 -4.20
CA LYS A 439 11.73 -0.89 -5.48
C LYS A 439 11.85 -2.40 -5.70
N LYS A 440 12.37 -3.13 -4.72
CA LYS A 440 12.53 -4.59 -4.79
C LYS A 440 11.18 -5.30 -4.98
N ARG A 441 10.14 -4.90 -4.26
CA ARG A 441 8.77 -5.43 -4.43
C ARG A 441 8.25 -5.24 -5.86
N THR A 442 8.50 -4.07 -6.46
CA THR A 442 8.07 -3.80 -7.84
C THR A 442 8.83 -4.64 -8.85
N GLU A 443 10.15 -4.81 -8.70
CA GLU A 443 10.94 -5.74 -9.52
C GLU A 443 10.40 -7.17 -9.45
N CYS A 444 10.14 -7.67 -8.24
CA CYS A 444 9.55 -8.99 -8.02
C CYS A 444 8.17 -9.14 -8.68
N ALA A 445 7.30 -8.13 -8.52
CA ALA A 445 5.96 -8.14 -9.11
C ALA A 445 6.00 -8.20 -10.64
N ILE A 446 6.89 -7.43 -11.28
CA ILE A 446 7.09 -7.45 -12.73
C ILE A 446 7.65 -8.82 -13.18
N MET A 447 8.63 -9.38 -12.47
CA MET A 447 9.19 -10.70 -12.78
C MET A 447 8.11 -11.79 -12.72
N ILE A 448 7.21 -11.76 -11.73
CA ILE A 448 6.08 -12.71 -11.65
C ILE A 448 5.22 -12.61 -12.92
N GLN A 449 4.84 -11.41 -13.35
CA GLN A 449 4.06 -11.22 -14.57
C GLN A 449 4.81 -11.74 -15.82
N ALA A 450 6.10 -11.44 -15.92
CA ALA A 450 6.95 -11.94 -17.01
C ALA A 450 6.95 -13.48 -17.08
N LYS A 451 7.12 -14.15 -15.93
CA LYS A 451 7.11 -15.61 -15.84
C LYS A 451 5.74 -16.21 -16.20
N LEU A 452 4.65 -15.62 -15.70
CA LEU A 452 3.29 -16.07 -16.02
C LEU A 452 2.95 -15.90 -17.50
N MET A 453 3.37 -14.80 -18.14
CA MET A 453 3.14 -14.55 -19.57
C MET A 453 3.93 -15.48 -20.47
N THR A 454 5.15 -15.86 -20.11
CA THR A 454 6.02 -16.70 -20.93
C THR A 454 5.84 -18.21 -20.74
N GLN A 455 5.35 -18.64 -19.56
CA GLN A 455 5.25 -20.06 -19.19
C GLN A 455 3.81 -20.51 -18.89
N GLY A 456 2.86 -19.60 -18.86
CA GLY A 456 1.44 -19.87 -18.56
C GLY A 456 0.57 -20.11 -19.82
N GLN A 457 1.19 -20.30 -21.01
CA GLN A 457 0.51 -20.61 -22.27
C GLN A 457 0.35 -22.11 -22.49
#